data_d5373e4c83c1622c1f1f70a2ef884b28
#
_entry.id   d5373e4c83c1622c1f1f70a2ef884b28
#
_cell.length_a   1.000
_cell.length_b   1.000
_cell.length_c   1.000
_cell.angle_alpha   90.00
_cell.angle_beta   90.00
_cell.angle_gamma   90.00
#
_symmetry.space_group_name_H-M   'P 1'
#
loop_
_entity.id
_entity.type
_entity.pdbx_description
1 polymer ?
#
loop_
_entity_poly.entity_id
_entity_poly.type
_entity_poly.pdbx_seq_one_letter_code
_entity_poly.pdbx_strand_id
1 'polypeptide(L)'
;MKDKFSNTDFELVNKVLNGDDSFFEELINRHQSLVASVAMNMLGDWDEAQEIGHQVFIRFYKSLSKFKQEAKVSTYLTRISMNLSLNALKRRKVYAPRSYTLEHAGLVYQSDLSTDMANKELINKGLQMLEEKHRSVVTLRMIQGYDTIETANILGIPKGTVLSRLKRGIAKLKVILITDLKYEHT
;
A
#
# COMPACT_ATOMS: atom_id res chain seq x y z
N MET A 1 15.12 -10.28 -33.45
CA MET A 1 14.64 -10.02 -32.07
C MET A 1 14.71 -8.52 -31.85
N LYS A 2 13.57 -7.83 -31.86
CA LYS A 2 13.52 -6.38 -31.60
C LYS A 2 13.68 -6.16 -30.08
N ASP A 3 14.78 -5.52 -29.69
CA ASP A 3 14.92 -5.01 -28.33
C ASP A 3 13.72 -4.13 -28.01
N LYS A 4 12.86 -4.61 -27.13
CA LYS A 4 11.85 -3.77 -26.49
C LYS A 4 12.62 -2.78 -25.63
N PHE A 5 12.96 -1.61 -26.16
CA PHE A 5 13.28 -0.46 -25.31
C PHE A 5 12.07 -0.24 -24.43
N SER A 6 12.19 -0.62 -23.16
CA SER A 6 11.11 -0.45 -22.19
C SER A 6 10.87 1.05 -22.05
N ASN A 7 9.74 1.53 -22.58
CA ASN A 7 9.33 2.92 -22.39
C ASN A 7 9.35 3.26 -20.89
N THR A 8 9.82 4.45 -20.55
CA THR A 8 9.68 4.97 -19.17
C THR A 8 8.21 5.20 -18.85
N ASP A 9 7.85 5.21 -17.57
CA ASP A 9 6.47 5.51 -17.16
C ASP A 9 5.97 6.85 -17.70
N PHE A 10 6.84 7.84 -17.81
CA PHE A 10 6.50 9.17 -18.37
C PHE A 10 6.22 9.10 -19.87
N GLU A 11 6.97 8.29 -20.62
CA GLU A 11 6.69 8.07 -22.05
C GLU A 11 5.36 7.36 -22.23
N LEU A 12 5.04 6.36 -21.39
CA LEU A 12 3.73 5.70 -21.41
C LEU A 12 2.60 6.68 -21.12
N VAL A 13 2.74 7.51 -20.08
CA VAL A 13 1.76 8.56 -19.75
C VAL A 13 1.55 9.50 -20.94
N ASN A 14 2.61 9.95 -21.59
CA ASN A 14 2.49 10.84 -22.75
C ASN A 14 1.79 10.16 -23.95
N LYS A 15 2.03 8.87 -24.18
CA LYS A 15 1.34 8.13 -25.23
C LYS A 15 -0.16 8.01 -24.96
N VAL A 16 -0.55 7.72 -23.71
CA VAL A 16 -1.96 7.71 -23.30
C VAL A 16 -2.60 9.09 -23.50
N LEU A 17 -1.91 10.17 -23.12
CA LEU A 17 -2.42 11.53 -23.31
C LEU A 17 -2.57 11.92 -24.78
N ASN A 18 -1.80 11.30 -25.68
CA ASN A 18 -1.92 11.48 -27.13
C ASN A 18 -3.00 10.57 -27.76
N GLY A 19 -3.79 9.86 -26.95
CA GLY A 19 -4.96 9.09 -27.42
C GLY A 19 -4.70 7.60 -27.62
N ASP A 20 -3.53 7.05 -27.24
CA ASP A 20 -3.27 5.62 -27.32
C ASP A 20 -3.42 4.96 -25.93
N ASP A 21 -4.64 4.61 -25.62
CA ASP A 21 -5.03 4.02 -24.32
C ASP A 21 -4.40 2.64 -24.08
N SER A 22 -3.87 1.95 -25.11
CA SER A 22 -3.22 0.65 -24.96
C SER A 22 -2.00 0.71 -24.02
N PHE A 23 -1.32 1.86 -23.98
CA PHE A 23 -0.19 2.08 -23.05
C PHE A 23 -0.59 2.24 -21.59
N PHE A 24 -1.87 2.48 -21.31
CA PHE A 24 -2.35 2.50 -19.93
C PHE A 24 -2.37 1.11 -19.29
N GLU A 25 -2.67 0.07 -20.08
CA GLU A 25 -2.57 -1.32 -19.64
C GLU A 25 -1.13 -1.67 -19.21
N GLU A 26 -0.13 -1.19 -19.93
CA GLU A 26 1.28 -1.36 -19.54
C GLU A 26 1.58 -0.71 -18.16
N LEU A 27 1.06 0.50 -17.92
CA LEU A 27 1.19 1.18 -16.62
C LEU A 27 0.51 0.40 -15.49
N ILE A 28 -0.68 -0.17 -15.74
CA ILE A 28 -1.35 -1.05 -14.78
C ILE A 28 -0.47 -2.25 -14.48
N ASN A 29 0.00 -2.96 -15.50
CA ASN A 29 0.81 -4.17 -15.35
C ASN A 29 2.10 -3.93 -14.56
N ARG A 30 2.75 -2.77 -14.73
CA ARG A 30 3.96 -2.39 -13.98
C ARG A 30 3.71 -2.10 -12.51
N HIS A 31 2.55 -1.50 -12.21
CA HIS A 31 2.32 -0.93 -10.89
C HIS A 31 1.26 -1.65 -10.06
N GLN A 32 0.52 -2.62 -10.61
CA GLN A 32 -0.55 -3.32 -9.89
C GLN A 32 -0.06 -3.99 -8.60
N SER A 33 1.11 -4.63 -8.62
CA SER A 33 1.68 -5.28 -7.44
C SER A 33 2.01 -4.28 -6.33
N LEU A 34 2.56 -3.11 -6.68
CA LEU A 34 2.83 -2.02 -5.73
C LEU A 34 1.53 -1.52 -5.09
N VAL A 35 0.53 -1.23 -5.92
CA VAL A 35 -0.77 -0.71 -5.48
C VAL A 35 -1.48 -1.73 -4.58
N ALA A 36 -1.52 -3.01 -4.99
CA ALA A 36 -2.11 -4.10 -4.21
C ALA A 36 -1.38 -4.29 -2.87
N SER A 37 -0.04 -4.24 -2.86
CA SER A 37 0.75 -4.35 -1.64
C SER A 37 0.45 -3.22 -0.65
N VAL A 38 0.36 -1.97 -1.11
CA VAL A 38 0.01 -0.83 -0.25
C VAL A 38 -1.38 -0.99 0.34
N ALA A 39 -2.37 -1.33 -0.50
CA ALA A 39 -3.75 -1.49 -0.05
C ALA A 39 -3.88 -2.65 0.94
N MET A 40 -3.28 -3.82 0.64
CA MET A 40 -3.31 -5.00 1.50
C MET A 40 -2.66 -4.75 2.86
N ASN A 41 -1.48 -4.12 2.89
CA ASN A 41 -0.81 -3.77 4.15
C ASN A 41 -1.61 -2.78 5.00
N MET A 42 -2.42 -1.92 4.36
CA MET A 42 -3.28 -0.98 5.08
C MET A 42 -4.59 -1.60 5.55
N LEU A 43 -5.24 -2.44 4.75
CA LEU A 43 -6.62 -2.91 4.99
C LEU A 43 -6.68 -4.30 5.62
N GLY A 44 -5.70 -5.18 5.31
CA GLY A 44 -5.67 -6.57 5.77
C GLY A 44 -6.76 -7.45 5.17
N ASP A 45 -7.53 -6.93 4.23
CA ASP A 45 -8.65 -7.59 3.57
C ASP A 45 -8.40 -7.59 2.06
N TRP A 46 -8.43 -8.77 1.45
CA TRP A 46 -8.09 -8.95 0.04
C TRP A 46 -9.10 -8.29 -0.89
N ASP A 47 -10.39 -8.47 -0.62
CA ASP A 47 -11.46 -7.98 -1.49
C ASP A 47 -11.49 -6.45 -1.49
N GLU A 48 -11.37 -5.84 -0.30
CA GLU A 48 -11.24 -4.39 -0.22
C GLU A 48 -9.94 -3.87 -0.84
N ALA A 49 -8.83 -4.57 -0.68
CA ALA A 49 -7.56 -4.17 -1.27
C ALA A 49 -7.62 -4.21 -2.80
N GLN A 50 -8.29 -5.21 -3.37
CA GLN A 50 -8.53 -5.32 -4.81
C GLN A 50 -9.41 -4.19 -5.32
N GLU A 51 -10.52 -3.90 -4.61
CA GLU A 51 -11.42 -2.79 -4.96
C GLU A 51 -10.68 -1.44 -4.92
N ILE A 52 -9.85 -1.21 -3.89
CA ILE A 52 -8.99 -0.03 -3.83
C ILE A 52 -8.02 0.00 -5.01
N GLY A 53 -7.44 -1.14 -5.38
CA GLY A 53 -6.55 -1.25 -6.55
C GLY A 53 -7.21 -0.76 -7.82
N HIS A 54 -8.43 -1.20 -8.12
CA HIS A 54 -9.21 -0.73 -9.26
C HIS A 54 -9.48 0.78 -9.19
N GLN A 55 -9.92 1.27 -8.04
CA GLN A 55 -10.18 2.70 -7.85
C GLN A 55 -8.93 3.57 -8.01
N VAL A 56 -7.75 3.08 -7.65
CA VAL A 56 -6.47 3.79 -7.84
C VAL A 56 -6.23 4.05 -9.32
N PHE A 57 -6.34 3.03 -10.17
CA PHE A 57 -6.07 3.17 -11.60
C PHE A 57 -7.15 4.01 -12.30
N ILE A 58 -8.42 3.88 -11.92
CA ILE A 58 -9.49 4.74 -12.43
C ILE A 58 -9.21 6.21 -12.09
N ARG A 59 -8.80 6.51 -10.84
CA ARG A 59 -8.47 7.88 -10.44
C ARG A 59 -7.21 8.39 -11.13
N PHE A 60 -6.21 7.55 -11.30
CA PHE A 60 -5.00 7.89 -12.00
C PHE A 60 -5.32 8.25 -13.45
N TYR A 61 -6.06 7.41 -14.18
CA TYR A 61 -6.47 7.68 -15.56
C TYR A 61 -7.20 9.03 -15.67
N LYS A 62 -8.18 9.28 -14.82
CA LYS A 62 -8.94 10.54 -14.80
C LYS A 62 -8.09 11.77 -14.46
N SER A 63 -6.96 11.58 -13.80
CA SER A 63 -6.04 12.66 -13.40
C SER A 63 -4.81 12.80 -14.29
N LEU A 64 -4.63 11.96 -15.32
CA LEU A 64 -3.46 11.96 -16.19
C LEU A 64 -3.17 13.33 -16.79
N SER A 65 -4.19 14.04 -17.29
CA SER A 65 -4.04 15.37 -17.87
C SER A 65 -3.54 16.44 -16.87
N LYS A 66 -3.69 16.17 -15.57
CA LYS A 66 -3.22 17.06 -14.48
C LYS A 66 -1.92 16.55 -13.83
N PHE A 67 -1.43 15.40 -14.26
CA PHE A 67 -0.22 14.80 -13.73
C PHE A 67 1.01 15.54 -14.25
N LYS A 68 1.62 16.39 -13.41
CA LYS A 68 2.71 17.30 -13.79
C LYS A 68 4.08 16.63 -13.95
N GLN A 69 4.18 15.32 -13.77
CA GLN A 69 5.44 14.55 -13.83
C GLN A 69 6.54 15.04 -12.84
N GLU A 70 6.14 15.76 -11.80
CA GLU A 70 7.04 16.24 -10.73
C GLU A 70 7.46 15.13 -9.76
N ALA A 71 6.75 13.99 -9.78
CA ALA A 71 7.02 12.81 -8.99
C ALA A 71 6.92 11.55 -9.86
N LYS A 72 7.58 10.46 -9.45
CA LYS A 72 7.45 9.16 -10.12
C LYS A 72 5.99 8.72 -10.14
N VAL A 73 5.57 8.02 -11.20
CA VAL A 73 4.24 7.42 -11.31
C VAL A 73 3.95 6.52 -10.11
N SER A 74 4.93 5.69 -9.70
CA SER A 74 4.83 4.84 -8.51
C SER A 74 4.49 5.62 -7.22
N THR A 75 5.15 6.76 -7.00
CA THR A 75 4.88 7.61 -5.82
C THR A 75 3.48 8.22 -5.87
N TYR A 76 3.03 8.64 -7.05
CA TYR A 76 1.69 9.19 -7.25
C TYR A 76 0.61 8.13 -7.01
N LEU A 77 0.76 6.93 -7.56
CA LEU A 77 -0.14 5.79 -7.33
C LEU A 77 -0.18 5.37 -5.86
N THR A 78 0.99 5.31 -5.20
CA THR A 78 1.07 5.02 -3.76
C THR A 78 0.31 6.05 -2.93
N ARG A 79 0.40 7.34 -3.28
CA ARG A 79 -0.37 8.39 -2.59
C ARG A 79 -1.87 8.21 -2.76
N ILE A 80 -2.33 7.85 -3.96
CA ILE A 80 -3.76 7.57 -4.21
C ILE A 80 -4.19 6.34 -3.39
N SER A 81 -3.44 5.23 -3.45
CA SER A 81 -3.73 3.99 -2.73
C SER A 81 -3.79 4.23 -1.22
N MET A 82 -2.82 4.93 -0.66
CA MET A 82 -2.77 5.26 0.76
C MET A 82 -3.98 6.10 1.20
N ASN A 83 -4.33 7.13 0.44
CA ASN A 83 -5.48 7.99 0.74
C ASN A 83 -6.81 7.23 0.68
N LEU A 84 -6.98 6.35 -0.33
CA LEU A 84 -8.18 5.52 -0.45
C LEU A 84 -8.28 4.53 0.70
N SER A 85 -7.18 3.85 1.04
CA SER A 85 -7.14 2.91 2.17
C SER A 85 -7.44 3.58 3.51
N LEU A 86 -6.85 4.76 3.78
CA LEU A 86 -7.14 5.52 4.99
C LEU A 86 -8.61 5.97 5.05
N ASN A 87 -9.21 6.34 3.91
CA ASN A 87 -10.63 6.69 3.84
C ASN A 87 -11.54 5.47 4.06
N ALA A 88 -11.15 4.29 3.55
CA ALA A 88 -11.87 3.03 3.79
C ALA A 88 -11.85 2.68 5.29
N LEU A 89 -10.68 2.76 5.94
CA LEU A 89 -10.55 2.52 7.39
C LEU A 89 -11.38 3.51 8.22
N LYS A 90 -11.42 4.79 7.85
CA LYS A 90 -12.30 5.77 8.51
C LYS A 90 -13.77 5.40 8.36
N ARG A 91 -14.20 4.95 7.18
CA ARG A 91 -15.59 4.50 6.95
C ARG A 91 -15.92 3.27 7.79
N ARG A 92 -15.02 2.27 7.85
CA ARG A 92 -15.22 1.10 8.74
C ARG A 92 -15.51 1.52 10.18
N LYS A 93 -14.77 2.50 10.72
CA LYS A 93 -14.97 3.00 12.09
C LYS A 93 -16.32 3.69 12.31
N VAL A 94 -16.83 4.39 11.30
CA VAL A 94 -18.11 5.11 11.40
C VAL A 94 -19.30 4.17 11.28
N TYR A 95 -19.21 3.17 10.39
CA TYR A 95 -20.34 2.29 10.05
C TYR A 95 -20.30 0.92 10.76
N ALA A 96 -19.15 0.54 11.36
CA ALA A 96 -19.13 -0.69 12.16
C ALA A 96 -19.94 -0.50 13.44
N PRO A 97 -20.90 -1.41 13.75
CA PRO A 97 -21.48 -1.47 15.08
C PRO A 97 -20.32 -1.66 16.08
N ARG A 98 -20.47 -1.11 17.29
CA ARG A 98 -19.45 -1.08 18.36
C ARG A 98 -18.91 -2.46 18.79
N SER A 99 -19.37 -3.54 18.16
CA SER A 99 -19.02 -4.95 18.40
C SER A 99 -18.20 -5.63 17.30
N TYR A 100 -17.67 -4.90 16.32
CA TYR A 100 -16.73 -5.50 15.36
C TYR A 100 -15.35 -5.67 16.00
N THR A 101 -15.25 -6.59 16.91
CA THR A 101 -14.01 -7.24 17.35
C THR A 101 -13.46 -8.05 16.16
N LEU A 102 -12.23 -7.86 15.85
CA LEU A 102 -11.16 -8.62 15.15
C LEU A 102 -11.44 -10.05 14.59
N GLU A 103 -12.67 -10.45 14.34
CA GLU A 103 -13.00 -11.84 13.91
C GLU A 103 -12.90 -12.10 12.40
N HIS A 104 -12.59 -11.09 11.58
CA HIS A 104 -12.47 -11.25 10.11
C HIS A 104 -11.03 -11.29 9.59
N ALA A 105 -10.04 -11.49 10.44
CA ALA A 105 -8.65 -11.74 10.03
C ALA A 105 -8.36 -13.24 9.79
N GLY A 106 -9.33 -14.02 9.38
CA GLY A 106 -9.26 -15.47 9.33
C GLY A 106 -9.71 -16.11 8.03
N LEU A 107 -9.07 -15.78 6.89
CA LEU A 107 -9.01 -16.74 5.78
C LEU A 107 -7.60 -17.30 5.74
N VAL A 108 -7.43 -18.41 6.47
CA VAL A 108 -6.28 -19.29 6.35
C VAL A 108 -6.37 -19.95 4.98
N TYR A 109 -5.60 -19.46 4.02
CA TYR A 109 -5.21 -20.27 2.90
C TYR A 109 -4.21 -21.32 3.45
N GLN A 110 -4.70 -22.51 3.73
CA GLN A 110 -3.86 -23.70 3.89
C GLN A 110 -3.31 -24.07 2.50
N SER A 111 -2.16 -23.53 2.17
CA SER A 111 -1.28 -24.08 1.16
C SER A 111 0.09 -24.22 1.80
N ASP A 112 0.88 -25.23 1.35
CA ASP A 112 2.29 -25.40 1.71
C ASP A 112 3.06 -24.12 1.38
N LEU A 113 3.02 -23.16 2.29
CA LEU A 113 3.60 -21.84 2.15
C LEU A 113 5.09 -21.96 2.38
N SER A 114 5.89 -21.52 1.41
CA SER A 114 7.31 -21.26 1.65
C SER A 114 7.45 -20.34 2.88
N THR A 115 8.50 -20.51 3.66
CA THR A 115 8.79 -19.71 4.88
C THR A 115 8.63 -18.20 4.62
N ASP A 116 8.87 -17.76 3.41
CA ASP A 116 8.78 -16.36 2.98
C ASP A 116 7.31 -15.86 2.91
N MET A 117 6.38 -16.72 2.51
CA MET A 117 4.95 -16.39 2.48
C MET A 117 4.34 -16.36 3.90
N ALA A 118 4.72 -17.31 4.75
CA ALA A 118 4.30 -17.34 6.15
C ALA A 118 4.77 -16.08 6.90
N ASN A 119 6.01 -15.64 6.67
CA ASN A 119 6.55 -14.42 7.25
C ASN A 119 5.79 -13.15 6.75
N LYS A 120 5.43 -13.09 5.47
CA LYS A 120 4.64 -11.98 4.91
C LYS A 120 3.24 -11.91 5.54
N GLU A 121 2.58 -13.05 5.70
CA GLU A 121 1.28 -13.12 6.35
C GLU A 121 1.36 -12.68 7.82
N LEU A 122 2.36 -13.14 8.55
CA LEU A 122 2.59 -12.77 9.94
C LEU A 122 2.82 -11.26 10.11
N ILE A 123 3.67 -10.68 9.25
CA ILE A 123 3.90 -9.24 9.22
C ILE A 123 2.60 -8.49 8.93
N ASN A 124 1.81 -8.95 7.96
CA ASN A 124 0.54 -8.32 7.63
C ASN A 124 -0.44 -8.37 8.81
N LYS A 125 -0.57 -9.51 9.49
CA LYS A 125 -1.36 -9.63 10.74
C LYS A 125 -0.88 -8.64 11.80
N GLY A 126 0.43 -8.54 12.02
CA GLY A 126 1.01 -7.58 12.96
C GLY A 126 0.72 -6.13 12.59
N LEU A 127 0.76 -5.80 11.28
CA LEU A 127 0.40 -4.47 10.80
C LEU A 127 -1.06 -4.12 11.10
N GLN A 128 -2.00 -5.08 10.95
CA GLN A 128 -3.41 -4.83 11.22
C GLN A 128 -3.68 -4.50 12.70
N MET A 129 -2.85 -4.97 13.61
CA MET A 129 -2.93 -4.65 15.04
C MET A 129 -2.36 -3.26 15.40
N LEU A 130 -1.65 -2.61 14.46
CA LEU A 130 -1.18 -1.24 14.67
C LEU A 130 -2.30 -0.21 14.43
N GLU A 131 -2.25 0.90 15.18
CA GLU A 131 -3.04 2.09 14.85
C GLU A 131 -2.69 2.60 13.44
N GLU A 132 -3.67 3.04 12.66
CA GLU A 132 -3.52 3.49 11.25
C GLU A 132 -2.38 4.49 11.04
N LYS A 133 -2.20 5.43 11.99
CA LYS A 133 -1.12 6.44 11.94
C LYS A 133 0.28 5.84 12.03
N HIS A 134 0.45 4.70 12.71
CA HIS A 134 1.71 3.97 12.80
C HIS A 134 1.86 3.00 11.62
N ARG A 135 0.79 2.27 11.30
CA ARG A 135 0.71 1.33 10.17
C ARG A 135 1.12 2.01 8.85
N SER A 136 0.53 3.18 8.54
CA SER A 136 0.82 3.90 7.29
C SER A 136 2.30 4.27 7.16
N VAL A 137 2.94 4.73 8.23
CA VAL A 137 4.37 5.08 8.20
C VAL A 137 5.24 3.85 8.11
N VAL A 138 4.93 2.77 8.86
CA VAL A 138 5.68 1.50 8.79
C VAL A 138 5.56 0.89 7.39
N THR A 139 4.36 0.84 6.81
CA THR A 139 4.15 0.35 5.44
C THR A 139 5.01 1.10 4.43
N LEU A 140 4.99 2.43 4.43
CA LEU A 140 5.75 3.22 3.46
C LEU A 140 7.26 3.11 3.67
N ARG A 141 7.73 3.17 4.91
CA ARG A 141 9.16 3.20 5.23
C ARG A 141 9.84 1.84 5.18
N MET A 142 9.19 0.81 5.75
CA MET A 142 9.82 -0.51 5.96
C MET A 142 9.46 -1.50 4.86
N ILE A 143 8.27 -1.40 4.26
CA ILE A 143 7.83 -2.35 3.26
C ILE A 143 8.01 -1.80 1.85
N GLN A 144 7.59 -0.52 1.62
CA GLN A 144 7.68 0.08 0.29
C GLN A 144 9.00 0.81 0.02
N GLY A 145 9.86 0.99 1.02
CA GLY A 145 11.20 1.56 0.87
C GLY A 145 11.25 3.06 0.63
N TYR A 146 10.15 3.81 0.79
CA TYR A 146 10.16 5.26 0.67
C TYR A 146 11.01 5.91 1.75
N ASP A 147 11.73 6.97 1.40
CA ASP A 147 12.48 7.75 2.38
C ASP A 147 11.56 8.61 3.28
N THR A 148 12.15 9.31 4.26
CA THR A 148 11.39 10.14 5.21
C THR A 148 10.69 11.32 4.52
N ILE A 149 11.32 11.90 3.49
CA ILE A 149 10.77 13.05 2.75
C ILE A 149 9.62 12.60 1.88
N GLU A 150 9.81 11.53 1.12
CA GLU A 150 8.78 10.92 0.29
C GLU A 150 7.56 10.50 1.12
N THR A 151 7.81 9.83 2.26
CA THR A 151 6.74 9.42 3.19
C THR A 151 5.97 10.62 3.74
N ALA A 152 6.67 11.70 4.11
CA ALA A 152 6.06 12.94 4.56
C ALA A 152 5.14 13.54 3.48
N ASN A 153 5.62 13.57 2.23
CA ASN A 153 4.86 14.07 1.08
C ASN A 153 3.65 13.18 0.74
N ILE A 154 3.81 11.85 0.77
CA ILE A 154 2.72 10.90 0.52
C ILE A 154 1.60 11.06 1.55
N LEU A 155 1.97 11.16 2.84
CA LEU A 155 1.01 11.23 3.94
C LEU A 155 0.52 12.67 4.25
N GLY A 156 1.16 13.69 3.71
CA GLY A 156 0.85 15.10 4.01
C GLY A 156 1.14 15.48 5.47
N ILE A 157 2.21 14.95 6.07
CA ILE A 157 2.60 15.18 7.47
C ILE A 157 4.06 15.66 7.58
N PRO A 158 4.43 16.40 8.65
CA PRO A 158 5.81 16.83 8.86
C PRO A 158 6.80 15.66 8.99
N LYS A 159 8.05 15.84 8.52
CA LYS A 159 9.14 14.85 8.62
C LYS A 159 9.36 14.36 10.06
N GLY A 160 9.34 15.27 11.05
CA GLY A 160 9.46 14.91 12.46
C GLY A 160 8.34 13.99 12.94
N THR A 161 7.13 14.16 12.40
CA THR A 161 5.98 13.28 12.66
C THR A 161 6.20 11.90 12.05
N VAL A 162 6.78 11.80 10.84
CA VAL A 162 7.15 10.53 10.22
C VAL A 162 8.13 9.77 11.13
N LEU A 163 9.22 10.42 11.56
CA LEU A 163 10.24 9.79 12.40
C LEU A 163 9.69 9.29 13.74
N SER A 164 8.90 10.13 14.42
CA SER A 164 8.30 9.76 15.71
C SER A 164 7.27 8.63 15.59
N ARG A 165 6.44 8.65 14.54
CA ARG A 165 5.47 7.58 14.26
C ARG A 165 6.18 6.28 13.85
N LEU A 166 7.25 6.37 13.05
CA LEU A 166 8.05 5.20 12.66
C LEU A 166 8.65 4.52 13.90
N LYS A 167 9.37 5.29 14.75
CA LYS A 167 9.96 4.76 15.97
C LYS A 167 8.93 4.02 16.86
N ARG A 168 7.78 4.65 17.10
CA ARG A 168 6.71 4.05 17.91
C ARG A 168 6.06 2.87 17.21
N GLY A 169 5.85 2.96 15.89
CA GLY A 169 5.26 1.89 15.09
C GLY A 169 6.11 0.63 15.09
N ILE A 170 7.42 0.75 14.86
CA ILE A 170 8.36 -0.39 14.91
C ILE A 170 8.39 -1.01 16.32
N ALA A 171 8.46 -0.18 17.38
CA ALA A 171 8.47 -0.69 18.74
C ALA A 171 7.19 -1.48 19.08
N LYS A 172 6.01 -0.95 18.70
CA LYS A 172 4.73 -1.65 18.87
C LYS A 172 4.67 -2.93 18.04
N LEU A 173 5.08 -2.88 16.76
CA LEU A 173 5.05 -4.05 15.88
C LEU A 173 5.93 -5.17 16.44
N LYS A 174 7.12 -4.85 16.95
CA LYS A 174 8.01 -5.83 17.57
C LYS A 174 7.33 -6.52 18.75
N VAL A 175 6.66 -5.78 19.63
CA VAL A 175 5.92 -6.36 20.77
C VAL A 175 4.82 -7.28 20.25
N ILE A 176 3.99 -6.82 19.31
CA ILE A 176 2.89 -7.60 18.73
C ILE A 176 3.41 -8.93 18.13
N LEU A 177 4.49 -8.88 17.33
CA LEU A 177 5.03 -10.07 16.71
C LEU A 177 5.54 -11.09 17.74
N ILE A 178 6.21 -10.64 18.80
CA ILE A 178 6.78 -11.53 19.83
C ILE A 178 5.70 -12.05 20.79
N THR A 179 4.81 -11.17 21.30
CA THR A 179 3.87 -11.54 22.36
C THR A 179 2.57 -12.11 21.83
N ASP A 180 1.98 -11.46 20.84
CA ASP A 180 0.61 -11.79 20.38
C ASP A 180 0.64 -12.83 19.27
N LEU A 181 1.65 -12.78 18.39
CA LEU A 181 1.79 -13.69 17.25
C LEU A 181 2.87 -14.79 17.46
N LYS A 182 3.54 -14.80 18.61
CA LYS A 182 4.54 -15.81 19.01
C LYS A 182 5.62 -16.04 17.95
N TYR A 183 6.08 -14.95 17.32
CA TYR A 183 7.17 -15.02 16.36
C TYR A 183 8.48 -15.37 17.07
N GLU A 184 9.00 -16.58 16.85
CA GLU A 184 10.31 -17.01 17.34
C GLU A 184 11.36 -16.66 16.29
N HIS A 185 12.35 -15.87 16.69
CA HIS A 185 13.55 -15.66 15.89
C HIS A 185 14.39 -16.96 15.95
N THR A 186 14.37 -17.72 14.86
CA THR A 186 15.33 -18.81 14.63
C THR A 186 16.63 -18.23 14.11
#